data_f0da77e7bfefe79918aadae19878d524
#
_entry.id   f0da77e7bfefe79918aadae19878d524
#
_cell.length_a   1.000
_cell.length_b   1.000
_cell.length_c   1.000
_cell.angle_alpha   90.00
_cell.angle_beta   90.00
_cell.angle_gamma   90.00
#
_symmetry.space_group_name_H-M   'P 1'
#
loop_
_entity.id
_entity.type
_entity.pdbx_description
1 polymer ?
#
loop_
_entity_poly.entity_id
_entity_poly.type
_entity_poly.pdbx_seq_one_letter_code
_entity_poly.pdbx_strand_id
1 'polypeptide(L)'
;MIEIINKINNIIYFKLIPIITENKPGELIDLNLKNICKKLDIQFHFTKSFYINELNSKKSRGKHSNDNCTELLICADGTMDIKLHDGKNEYKFSLKKNEGIYIDKNIWIDFYNFKNAIVLVFVDIDYNEEKKSCYDFEDYLNSFK
;
A
#
# COMPACT_ATOMS: atom_id res chain seq x y z
N MET A 1 4.55 13.47 10.71
CA MET A 1 5.53 12.52 11.29
C MET A 1 5.19 11.10 10.86
N ILE A 2 6.21 10.32 10.63
CA ILE A 2 6.07 8.96 10.10
C ILE A 2 6.96 8.03 10.90
N GLU A 3 6.44 6.85 11.21
CA GLU A 3 7.17 5.81 11.92
C GLU A 3 7.22 4.55 11.06
N ILE A 4 8.41 4.03 10.79
CA ILE A 4 8.57 2.75 10.10
C ILE A 4 8.38 1.65 11.13
N ILE A 5 7.40 0.77 10.88
CA ILE A 5 7.08 -0.36 11.75
C ILE A 5 7.91 -1.58 11.34
N ASN A 6 7.99 -1.85 10.03
CA ASN A 6 8.75 -2.98 9.52
C ASN A 6 9.23 -2.70 8.09
N LYS A 7 10.44 -3.11 7.79
CA LYS A 7 11.02 -3.00 6.45
C LYS A 7 11.62 -4.35 6.07
N ILE A 8 11.05 -4.97 5.05
CA ILE A 8 11.50 -6.26 4.53
C ILE A 8 11.72 -6.11 3.03
N ASN A 9 12.97 -6.07 2.59
CA ASN A 9 13.31 -5.91 1.17
C ASN A 9 12.60 -4.69 0.57
N ASN A 10 11.71 -4.92 -0.38
CA ASN A 10 10.98 -3.90 -1.13
C ASN A 10 9.56 -3.65 -0.57
N ILE A 11 9.33 -4.04 0.68
CA ILE A 11 8.06 -3.85 1.38
C ILE A 11 8.34 -3.03 2.64
N ILE A 12 7.64 -1.91 2.80
CA ILE A 12 7.81 -1.06 3.97
C ILE A 12 6.45 -0.80 4.61
N TYR A 13 6.29 -1.29 5.84
CA TYR A 13 5.11 -1.07 6.66
C TYR A 13 5.38 0.10 7.61
N PHE A 14 4.51 1.11 7.59
CA PHE A 14 4.72 2.35 8.33
C PHE A 14 3.42 2.88 8.92
N LYS A 15 3.56 3.88 9.78
CA LYS A 15 2.44 4.55 10.43
C LYS A 15 2.60 6.06 10.27
N LEU A 16 1.50 6.72 9.93
CA LEU A 16 1.40 8.18 9.95
C LEU A 16 0.94 8.61 11.36
N ILE A 17 1.67 9.56 11.93
CA ILE A 17 1.33 10.07 13.26
C ILE A 17 0.43 11.28 13.10
N PRO A 18 -0.80 11.25 13.65
CA PRO A 18 -1.72 12.39 13.56
C PRO A 18 -1.17 13.64 14.22
N ILE A 19 -1.50 14.79 13.64
CA ILE A 19 -1.23 16.10 14.21
C ILE A 19 -2.49 16.56 14.92
N ILE A 20 -2.40 16.76 16.23
CA ILE A 20 -3.51 17.24 17.05
C ILE A 20 -3.18 18.66 17.45
N THR A 21 -4.06 19.60 17.09
CA THR A 21 -3.91 21.01 17.44
C THR A 21 -4.83 21.33 18.61
N GLU A 22 -4.27 21.90 19.68
CA GLU A 22 -5.04 22.33 20.83
C GLU A 22 -6.17 23.27 20.41
N ASN A 23 -7.35 23.07 21.00
CA ASN A 23 -8.56 23.87 20.74
C ASN A 23 -9.15 23.75 19.34
N LYS A 24 -8.70 22.78 18.54
CA LYS A 24 -9.30 22.48 17.24
C LYS A 24 -9.79 21.03 17.21
N PRO A 25 -10.98 20.79 16.67
CA PRO A 25 -11.50 19.42 16.60
C PRO A 25 -10.73 18.58 15.57
N GLY A 26 -10.66 17.29 15.85
CA GLY A 26 -10.16 16.29 14.89
C GLY A 26 -8.64 16.12 14.88
N GLU A 27 -8.23 15.28 13.96
CA GLU A 27 -6.83 14.95 13.69
C GLU A 27 -6.49 15.39 12.27
N LEU A 28 -5.30 15.95 12.09
CA LEU A 28 -4.78 16.24 10.77
C LEU A 28 -3.76 15.17 10.39
N ILE A 29 -3.99 14.51 9.25
CA ILE A 29 -3.05 13.54 8.70
C ILE A 29 -2.36 14.18 7.51
N ASP A 30 -1.07 14.43 7.65
CA ASP A 30 -0.28 15.04 6.57
C ASP A 30 0.13 13.96 5.56
N LEU A 31 -0.36 14.10 4.33
CA LEU A 31 -0.04 13.20 3.22
C LEU A 31 1.01 13.81 2.29
N ASN A 32 1.95 14.56 2.83
CA ASN A 32 3.05 15.08 2.03
C ASN A 32 3.92 13.92 1.53
N LEU A 33 3.69 13.51 0.28
CA LEU A 33 4.36 12.36 -0.32
C LEU A 33 5.87 12.53 -0.38
N LYS A 34 6.35 13.75 -0.59
CA LYS A 34 7.79 14.03 -0.61
C LYS A 34 8.43 13.67 0.75
N ASN A 35 7.79 14.07 1.84
CA ASN A 35 8.28 13.76 3.17
C ASN A 35 8.16 12.28 3.50
N ILE A 36 7.08 11.64 3.07
CA ILE A 36 6.88 10.20 3.25
C ILE A 36 7.99 9.44 2.53
N CYS A 37 8.23 9.74 1.26
CA CYS A 37 9.27 9.08 0.48
C CYS A 37 10.66 9.29 1.06
N LYS A 38 10.95 10.49 1.56
CA LYS A 38 12.22 10.78 2.21
C LYS A 38 12.41 9.94 3.47
N LYS A 39 11.37 9.82 4.30
CA LYS A 39 11.42 9.02 5.52
C LYS A 39 11.56 7.53 5.24
N LEU A 40 10.87 7.05 4.22
CA LEU A 40 10.93 5.65 3.80
C LEU A 40 12.20 5.33 2.99
N ASP A 41 12.96 6.34 2.62
CA ASP A 41 14.15 6.21 1.77
C ASP A 41 13.84 5.51 0.44
N ILE A 42 12.79 5.97 -0.23
CA ILE A 42 12.37 5.46 -1.53
C ILE A 42 12.33 6.59 -2.56
N GLN A 43 12.59 6.21 -3.82
CA GLN A 43 12.35 7.07 -4.96
C GLN A 43 10.99 6.73 -5.54
N PHE A 44 10.05 7.66 -5.41
CA PHE A 44 8.67 7.44 -5.82
C PHE A 44 8.16 8.71 -6.49
N HIS A 45 7.75 8.59 -7.75
CA HIS A 45 7.15 9.67 -8.52
C HIS A 45 5.67 9.41 -8.70
N PHE A 46 4.89 10.06 -7.88
CA PHE A 46 3.45 9.93 -7.89
C PHE A 46 2.86 10.43 -9.23
N THR A 47 2.17 9.55 -9.95
CA THR A 47 1.52 9.84 -11.24
C THR A 47 0.02 9.63 -11.21
N LYS A 48 -0.48 8.75 -10.36
CA LYS A 48 -1.90 8.46 -10.19
C LYS A 48 -2.24 8.34 -8.73
N SER A 49 -3.45 8.73 -8.37
CA SER A 49 -4.01 8.44 -7.05
C SER A 49 -5.49 8.14 -7.15
N PHE A 50 -5.95 7.31 -6.25
CA PHE A 50 -7.37 7.03 -6.08
C PHE A 50 -7.59 6.56 -4.66
N TYR A 51 -8.85 6.48 -4.26
CA TYR A 51 -9.20 5.85 -3.01
C TYR A 51 -10.32 4.84 -3.25
N ILE A 52 -10.37 3.85 -2.38
CA ILE A 52 -11.41 2.83 -2.39
C ILE A 52 -12.14 2.93 -1.07
N ASN A 53 -13.45 3.14 -1.13
CA ASN A 53 -14.28 3.27 0.06
C ASN A 53 -15.34 2.16 0.12
N GLU A 54 -16.13 2.16 1.19
CA GLU A 54 -17.19 1.17 1.40
C GLU A 54 -16.68 -0.27 1.41
N LEU A 55 -15.44 -0.44 1.85
CA LEU A 55 -14.82 -1.76 1.97
C LEU A 55 -15.22 -2.39 3.32
N ASN A 56 -16.19 -3.29 3.27
CA ASN A 56 -16.66 -4.02 4.43
C ASN A 56 -17.02 -5.44 4.01
N SER A 57 -16.00 -6.27 3.79
CA SER A 57 -16.17 -7.62 3.25
C SER A 57 -14.95 -8.47 3.57
N LYS A 58 -15.18 -9.80 3.65
CA LYS A 58 -14.09 -10.78 3.72
C LYS A 58 -13.51 -11.10 2.35
N LYS A 59 -14.19 -10.71 1.27
CA LYS A 59 -13.74 -10.99 -0.09
C LYS A 59 -12.45 -10.25 -0.39
N SER A 60 -11.59 -10.90 -1.14
CA SER A 60 -10.34 -10.33 -1.59
C SER A 60 -10.53 -9.26 -2.64
N ARG A 61 -9.62 -8.29 -2.63
CA ARG A 61 -9.41 -7.34 -3.70
C ARG A 61 -7.91 -7.33 -4.01
N GLY A 62 -7.56 -7.21 -5.27
CA GLY A 62 -6.17 -7.33 -5.71
C GLY A 62 -5.96 -8.66 -6.41
N LYS A 63 -5.30 -9.63 -5.78
CA LYS A 63 -4.91 -10.92 -6.37
C LYS A 63 -4.18 -10.74 -7.69
N HIS A 64 -3.13 -9.94 -7.64
CA HIS A 64 -2.30 -9.64 -8.82
C HIS A 64 -0.92 -9.17 -8.39
N SER A 65 0.01 -9.19 -9.32
CA SER A 65 1.27 -8.46 -9.20
C SER A 65 1.34 -7.38 -10.27
N ASN A 66 2.09 -6.32 -10.00
CA ASN A 66 2.31 -5.23 -10.94
C ASN A 66 3.71 -5.34 -11.51
N ASP A 67 3.83 -5.38 -12.84
CA ASP A 67 5.13 -5.55 -13.51
C ASP A 67 5.87 -4.23 -13.67
N ASN A 68 5.15 -3.13 -13.78
CA ASN A 68 5.73 -1.83 -14.17
C ASN A 68 5.31 -0.67 -13.27
N CYS A 69 4.82 -0.93 -12.07
CA CYS A 69 4.49 0.15 -11.15
C CYS A 69 4.72 -0.26 -9.70
N THR A 70 4.97 0.75 -8.87
CA THR A 70 5.02 0.61 -7.42
C THR A 70 3.81 1.30 -6.81
N GLU A 71 3.40 0.87 -5.64
CA GLU A 71 2.23 1.41 -4.96
C GLU A 71 2.55 1.80 -3.52
N LEU A 72 1.97 2.90 -3.10
CA LEU A 72 1.95 3.35 -1.71
C LEU A 72 0.50 3.37 -1.26
N LEU A 73 0.16 2.53 -0.29
CA LEU A 73 -1.19 2.42 0.21
C LEU A 73 -1.27 2.93 1.64
N ILE A 74 -2.37 3.61 1.96
CA ILE A 74 -2.64 4.11 3.30
C ILE A 74 -4.07 3.73 3.69
N CYS A 75 -4.22 3.05 4.82
CA CYS A 75 -5.52 2.80 5.40
C CYS A 75 -5.98 4.07 6.11
N ALA A 76 -6.90 4.79 5.48
CA ALA A 76 -7.40 6.08 6.01
C ALA A 76 -8.45 5.89 7.09
N ASP A 77 -9.15 4.77 7.09
CA ASP A 77 -10.14 4.42 8.11
C ASP A 77 -10.33 2.90 8.14
N GLY A 78 -10.87 2.38 9.24
CA GLY A 78 -11.13 0.96 9.39
C GLY A 78 -9.88 0.10 9.53
N THR A 79 -10.01 -1.16 9.12
CA THR A 79 -8.91 -2.13 9.14
C THR A 79 -8.95 -3.03 7.92
N MET A 80 -7.80 -3.57 7.56
CA MET A 80 -7.70 -4.52 6.45
C MET A 80 -6.49 -5.44 6.64
N ASP A 81 -6.55 -6.61 6.05
CA ASP A 81 -5.42 -7.53 5.99
C ASP A 81 -4.79 -7.52 4.61
N ILE A 82 -3.49 -7.68 4.57
CA ILE A 82 -2.70 -7.74 3.34
C ILE A 82 -1.83 -8.97 3.37
N LYS A 83 -1.84 -9.70 2.27
CA LYS A 83 -0.92 -10.80 2.04
C LYS A 83 -0.09 -10.48 0.80
N LEU A 84 1.23 -10.52 0.94
CA LEU A 84 2.19 -10.24 -0.10
C LEU A 84 3.08 -11.45 -0.34
N HIS A 85 3.52 -11.63 -1.58
CA HIS A 85 4.47 -12.69 -1.93
C HIS A 85 5.51 -12.12 -2.89
N ASP A 86 6.78 -12.35 -2.60
CA ASP A 86 7.90 -11.79 -3.38
C ASP A 86 8.49 -12.77 -4.42
N GLY A 87 7.80 -13.89 -4.64
CA GLY A 87 8.28 -14.97 -5.48
C GLY A 87 8.94 -16.09 -4.69
N LYS A 88 9.31 -15.83 -3.44
CA LYS A 88 9.98 -16.79 -2.56
C LYS A 88 9.28 -16.93 -1.22
N ASN A 89 8.95 -15.83 -0.58
CA ASN A 89 8.34 -15.79 0.75
C ASN A 89 7.01 -15.07 0.75
N GLU A 90 6.14 -15.47 1.66
CA GLU A 90 4.86 -14.82 1.91
C GLU A 90 4.95 -13.96 3.17
N TYR A 91 4.34 -12.79 3.12
CA TYR A 91 4.30 -11.84 4.23
C TYR A 91 2.86 -11.41 4.47
N LYS A 92 2.47 -11.32 5.73
CA LYS A 92 1.13 -10.90 6.14
C LYS A 92 1.20 -9.69 7.04
N PHE A 93 0.33 -8.72 6.77
CA PHE A 93 0.20 -7.51 7.57
C PHE A 93 -1.26 -7.23 7.85
N SER A 94 -1.54 -6.64 9.01
CA SER A 94 -2.86 -6.09 9.32
C SER A 94 -2.71 -4.59 9.46
N LEU A 95 -3.36 -3.84 8.58
CA LEU A 95 -3.32 -2.38 8.61
C LEU A 95 -4.48 -1.84 9.42
N LYS A 96 -4.17 -0.92 10.31
CA LYS A 96 -5.13 -0.11 11.05
C LYS A 96 -5.17 1.28 10.45
N LYS A 97 -6.12 2.09 10.92
CA LYS A 97 -6.22 3.50 10.54
C LYS A 97 -4.87 4.21 10.68
N ASN A 98 -4.50 4.99 9.68
CA ASN A 98 -3.26 5.76 9.57
C ASN A 98 -2.00 4.92 9.33
N GLU A 99 -2.15 3.65 9.10
CA GLU A 99 -1.03 2.79 8.70
C GLU A 99 -0.99 2.62 7.20
N GLY A 100 0.21 2.47 6.67
CA GLY A 100 0.42 2.33 5.25
C GLY A 100 1.47 1.29 4.91
N ILE A 101 1.56 0.99 3.63
CA ILE A 101 2.51 0.03 3.13
C ILE A 101 3.00 0.47 1.75
N TYR A 102 4.31 0.42 1.56
CA TYR A 102 4.95 0.60 0.26
C TYR A 102 5.23 -0.77 -0.32
N ILE A 103 4.84 -0.98 -1.58
CA ILE A 103 4.97 -2.25 -2.29
C ILE A 103 5.63 -1.99 -3.63
N ASP A 104 6.81 -2.53 -3.82
CA ASP A 104 7.53 -2.44 -5.09
C ASP A 104 6.89 -3.33 -6.16
N LYS A 105 7.32 -3.16 -7.40
CA LYS A 105 6.86 -4.00 -8.52
C LYS A 105 7.27 -5.46 -8.33
N ASN A 106 6.57 -6.35 -9.03
CA ASN A 106 6.79 -7.79 -9.02
C ASN A 106 6.54 -8.46 -7.67
N ILE A 107 5.69 -7.86 -6.86
CA ILE A 107 5.19 -8.44 -5.62
C ILE A 107 3.72 -8.80 -5.81
N TRP A 108 3.35 -10.03 -5.48
CA TRP A 108 1.96 -10.47 -5.51
C TRP A 108 1.21 -9.87 -4.34
N ILE A 109 0.04 -9.29 -4.61
CA ILE A 109 -0.73 -8.53 -3.65
C ILE A 109 -2.12 -9.13 -3.51
N ASP A 110 -2.54 -9.36 -2.27
CA ASP A 110 -3.90 -9.77 -1.94
C ASP A 110 -4.38 -8.98 -0.73
N PHE A 111 -5.45 -8.20 -0.92
CA PHE A 111 -6.11 -7.44 0.14
C PHE A 111 -7.41 -8.12 0.49
N TYR A 112 -7.69 -8.25 1.78
CA TYR A 112 -8.89 -8.96 2.23
C TYR A 112 -9.29 -8.56 3.65
N ASN A 113 -10.40 -9.13 4.10
CA ASN A 113 -10.88 -8.96 5.47
C ASN A 113 -11.05 -7.48 5.85
N PHE A 114 -11.75 -6.74 5.00
CA PHE A 114 -12.00 -5.32 5.19
C PHE A 114 -13.08 -5.09 6.24
N LYS A 115 -12.83 -4.16 7.17
CA LYS A 115 -13.79 -3.71 8.18
C LYS A 115 -13.89 -2.20 8.11
N ASN A 116 -14.95 -1.72 7.44
CA ASN A 116 -15.22 -0.28 7.25
C ASN A 116 -13.98 0.48 6.78
N ALA A 117 -13.25 -0.10 5.84
CA ALA A 117 -11.97 0.41 5.41
C ALA A 117 -12.11 1.45 4.30
N ILE A 118 -11.24 2.45 4.36
CA ILE A 118 -10.99 3.39 3.27
C ILE A 118 -9.50 3.32 2.99
N VAL A 119 -9.16 3.05 1.73
CA VAL A 119 -7.77 2.88 1.32
C VAL A 119 -7.40 3.94 0.29
N LEU A 120 -6.36 4.72 0.59
CA LEU A 120 -5.77 5.65 -0.35
C LEU A 120 -4.65 4.92 -1.08
N VAL A 121 -4.62 5.05 -2.40
CA VAL A 121 -3.62 4.40 -3.25
C VAL A 121 -2.91 5.45 -4.09
N PHE A 122 -1.58 5.47 -3.98
CA PHE A 122 -0.71 6.30 -4.80
C PHE A 122 0.13 5.37 -5.67
N VAL A 123 0.22 5.67 -6.95
CA VAL A 123 0.87 4.81 -7.93
C VAL A 123 1.99 5.56 -8.63
N ASP A 124 3.14 4.93 -8.71
CA ASP A 124 4.27 5.36 -9.51
C ASP A 124 4.34 4.51 -10.76
N ILE A 125 3.98 5.09 -11.89
CA ILE A 125 4.02 4.45 -13.21
C ILE A 125 4.39 5.52 -14.24
N ASP A 126 5.10 5.15 -15.29
CA ASP A 126 5.42 6.07 -16.38
C ASP A 126 4.11 6.59 -17.02
N TYR A 127 4.03 7.89 -17.27
CA TYR A 127 2.85 8.53 -17.86
C TYR A 127 2.40 7.91 -19.17
N ASN A 128 3.35 7.42 -19.96
CA ASN A 128 3.10 6.84 -21.29
C ASN A 128 2.82 5.34 -21.22
N GLU A 129 2.84 4.74 -20.04
CA GLU A 129 2.62 3.30 -19.88
C GLU A 129 1.26 3.00 -19.28
N GLU A 130 0.64 1.93 -19.76
CA GLU A 130 -0.50 1.31 -19.09
C GLU A 130 0.01 0.33 -18.05
N LYS A 131 -0.74 0.17 -16.98
CA LYS A 131 -0.43 -0.77 -15.91
C LYS A 131 -0.44 -2.19 -16.48
N LYS A 132 0.68 -2.90 -16.30
CA LYS A 132 0.83 -4.31 -16.66
C LYS A 132 0.77 -5.15 -15.38
N SER A 133 -0.16 -6.08 -15.35
CA SER A 133 -0.40 -6.91 -14.17
C SER A 133 -0.50 -8.37 -14.53
N CYS A 134 -0.06 -9.23 -13.61
CA CYS A 134 -0.26 -10.66 -13.67
C CYS A 134 -1.37 -11.04 -12.70
N TYR A 135 -2.37 -11.77 -13.16
CA TYR A 135 -3.55 -12.13 -12.38
C TYR A 135 -3.63 -13.60 -12.01
N ASP A 136 -2.66 -14.40 -12.43
CA ASP A 136 -2.58 -15.82 -12.12
C ASP A 136 -1.36 -16.09 -11.25
N PHE A 137 -1.58 -16.64 -10.06
CA PHE A 137 -0.51 -16.84 -9.08
C PHE A 137 0.52 -17.88 -9.56
N GLU A 138 0.11 -18.91 -10.25
CA GLU A 138 1.03 -19.92 -10.81
C GLU A 138 1.94 -19.28 -11.87
N ASP A 139 1.37 -18.45 -12.76
CA ASP A 139 2.15 -17.71 -13.76
C ASP A 139 3.12 -16.77 -13.07
N TYR A 140 2.67 -16.11 -12.01
CA TYR A 140 3.54 -15.23 -11.20
C TYR A 140 4.73 -16.00 -10.65
N LEU A 141 4.51 -17.13 -9.98
CA LEU A 141 5.58 -17.95 -9.43
C LEU A 141 6.52 -18.47 -10.52
N ASN A 142 5.99 -18.87 -11.66
CA ASN A 142 6.77 -19.36 -12.78
C ASN A 142 7.68 -18.28 -13.40
N SER A 143 7.33 -17.01 -13.26
CA SER A 143 8.15 -15.91 -13.78
C SER A 143 9.52 -15.79 -13.10
N PHE A 144 9.71 -16.42 -11.95
CA PHE A 144 10.97 -16.43 -11.21
C PHE A 144 11.85 -17.66 -11.49
N LYS A 145 11.40 -18.56 -12.33
CA LYS A 145 12.14 -19.79 -12.65
C LYS A 145 13.02 -19.63 -13.90
#